data_f786497173198691b55cc595fa5dc753
#
_entry.id   f786497173198691b55cc595fa5dc753
#
_cell.length_a   1.000
_cell.length_b   1.000
_cell.length_c   1.000
_cell.angle_alpha   90.00
_cell.angle_beta   90.00
_cell.angle_gamma   90.00
#
_symmetry.space_group_name_H-M   'P 1'
#
loop_
_entity.id
_entity.type
_entity.pdbx_description
1 polymer ?
#
loop_
_entity_poly.entity_id
_entity_poly.type
_entity_poly.pdbx_seq_one_letter_code
_entity_poly.pdbx_strand_id
1 'polypeptide(L)'
;MTESPLLYDSTDWDFRTLQRSYDAIERIACEELGLEVYPNRIEIITSEQMLDVYTAHGMPLTYRHWSYGKRFLQHENSYRRGYSSLAYEVVINSNPCISYLMEENTATMQALVMAHAAFGHNHFFRNNHLFRQWTEASAILDYLEFARSYVSACEDQHGVAAVERVLDAAHALSRHGVHKHGGARPLNLKLDQKRERERRDYDESMFDDLWRTLPGTKAKNTTDSVVERRRRLGLPEENLLYFMEKVAPRLQSWQREIIRIVRLIAQYFYPQPQAKLMNEGCATWVHQRIMTRLHETGQINDAAFLEVLHSTSNVIMQPGFDHPAGGPGFNPYALGYAMMSDIERICVEPTEEDRRWFPDTAGNGDPLGTLRHAWANFRDESFVLQYLSPAVIRRFRMFRLLDDTSESTLLVDAIHDDAGYRAIRRTLAASYDPAAHDPDVQVVDVDLAGDRRLMLQHRTKPGQLLAQRDAEATLRHVSTLWGYEVRLQEVDADTEAVLATHTASPPAPA
;
A
#
# COMPACT_ATOMS: atom_id res chain seq x y z
N MET A 1 21.05 -39.65 20.09
CA MET A 1 20.26 -38.66 19.33
C MET A 1 19.28 -39.46 18.52
N THR A 2 18.04 -39.51 18.91
CA THR A 2 16.96 -40.12 18.09
C THR A 2 16.76 -39.22 16.87
N GLU A 3 17.00 -39.79 15.68
CA GLU A 3 16.72 -39.10 14.41
C GLU A 3 15.26 -38.58 14.47
N SER A 4 15.11 -37.27 14.28
CA SER A 4 13.78 -36.68 14.14
C SER A 4 13.19 -37.22 12.85
N PRO A 5 11.99 -37.82 12.84
CA PRO A 5 11.44 -38.38 11.62
C PRO A 5 11.21 -37.27 10.60
N LEU A 6 11.49 -37.56 9.30
CA LEU A 6 11.17 -36.64 8.20
C LEU A 6 9.71 -36.17 8.27
N LEU A 7 9.49 -34.90 7.99
CA LEU A 7 8.14 -34.33 7.92
C LEU A 7 7.38 -34.90 6.73
N TYR A 8 8.10 -35.13 5.62
CA TYR A 8 7.63 -35.77 4.40
C TYR A 8 8.79 -36.43 3.65
N ASP A 9 8.53 -37.41 2.84
CA ASP A 9 9.51 -38.18 2.05
C ASP A 9 9.17 -38.20 0.54
N SER A 10 8.05 -37.58 0.15
CA SER A 10 7.58 -37.47 -1.22
C SER A 10 7.14 -36.04 -1.54
N THR A 11 6.85 -35.78 -2.81
CA THR A 11 6.28 -34.51 -3.28
C THR A 11 4.81 -34.35 -2.92
N ASP A 12 4.11 -35.46 -2.70
CA ASP A 12 2.70 -35.48 -2.37
C ASP A 12 2.49 -35.13 -0.88
N TRP A 13 1.37 -34.54 -0.58
CA TRP A 13 1.00 -34.16 0.77
C TRP A 13 -0.47 -34.47 1.09
N ASP A 14 -0.75 -34.60 2.36
CA ASP A 14 -2.08 -34.64 2.95
C ASP A 14 -2.18 -33.62 4.10
N PHE A 15 -3.36 -33.40 4.64
CA PHE A 15 -3.54 -32.45 5.75
C PHE A 15 -2.75 -32.82 7.00
N ARG A 16 -2.43 -34.10 7.22
CA ARG A 16 -1.58 -34.54 8.33
C ARG A 16 -0.12 -34.12 8.10
N THR A 17 0.35 -34.26 6.88
CA THR A 17 1.70 -33.80 6.48
C THR A 17 1.81 -32.28 6.61
N LEU A 18 0.79 -31.54 6.18
CA LEU A 18 0.74 -30.09 6.33
C LEU A 18 0.75 -29.67 7.80
N GLN A 19 -0.04 -30.33 8.66
CA GLN A 19 -0.08 -30.00 10.08
C GLN A 19 1.27 -30.25 10.76
N ARG A 20 1.92 -31.38 10.48
CA ARG A 20 3.26 -31.66 11.01
C ARG A 20 4.29 -30.63 10.56
N SER A 21 4.23 -30.24 9.29
CA SER A 21 5.10 -29.20 8.74
C SER A 21 4.85 -27.86 9.38
N TYR A 22 3.58 -27.47 9.56
CA TYR A 22 3.19 -26.25 10.26
C TYR A 22 3.71 -26.22 11.70
N ASP A 23 3.50 -27.28 12.48
CA ASP A 23 3.93 -27.36 13.88
C ASP A 23 5.47 -27.24 14.01
N ALA A 24 6.22 -27.85 13.08
CA ALA A 24 7.67 -27.76 13.06
C ALA A 24 8.15 -26.34 12.67
N ILE A 25 7.51 -25.71 11.69
CA ILE A 25 7.78 -24.34 11.25
C ILE A 25 7.44 -23.35 12.37
N GLU A 26 6.26 -23.48 13.01
CA GLU A 26 5.82 -22.62 14.12
C GLU A 26 6.82 -22.64 15.27
N ARG A 27 7.28 -23.83 15.66
CA ARG A 27 8.29 -23.98 16.73
C ARG A 27 9.55 -23.19 16.39
N ILE A 28 10.12 -23.35 15.18
CA ILE A 28 11.32 -22.62 14.79
C ILE A 28 11.05 -21.12 14.72
N ALA A 29 9.94 -20.73 14.12
CA ALA A 29 9.56 -19.32 13.98
C ALA A 29 9.36 -18.62 15.32
N CYS A 30 8.54 -19.22 16.21
CA CYS A 30 8.14 -18.57 17.45
C CYS A 30 9.13 -18.80 18.59
N GLU A 31 9.70 -20.01 18.73
CA GLU A 31 10.60 -20.34 19.85
C GLU A 31 12.06 -20.02 19.55
N GLU A 32 12.57 -20.34 18.35
CA GLU A 32 13.99 -20.12 18.03
C GLU A 32 14.22 -18.71 17.47
N LEU A 33 13.38 -18.22 16.55
CA LEU A 33 13.50 -16.87 15.97
C LEU A 33 12.72 -15.80 16.74
N GLY A 34 11.88 -16.19 17.71
CA GLY A 34 11.08 -15.27 18.52
C GLY A 34 10.17 -14.37 17.72
N LEU A 35 9.58 -14.89 16.64
CA LEU A 35 8.65 -14.14 15.82
C LEU A 35 7.28 -14.06 16.51
N GLU A 36 6.69 -12.89 16.49
CA GLU A 36 5.33 -12.65 16.98
C GLU A 36 4.38 -12.55 15.79
N VAL A 37 3.37 -13.43 15.73
CA VAL A 37 2.41 -13.52 14.64
C VAL A 37 0.97 -13.44 15.15
N TYR A 38 0.03 -13.03 14.29
CA TYR A 38 -1.39 -13.29 14.54
C TYR A 38 -1.68 -14.79 14.44
N PRO A 39 -2.75 -15.31 15.06
CA PRO A 39 -3.22 -16.67 14.77
C PRO A 39 -3.34 -16.88 13.27
N ASN A 40 -2.86 -18.00 12.78
CA ASN A 40 -2.87 -18.30 11.35
C ASN A 40 -4.14 -19.05 10.95
N ARG A 41 -4.68 -18.70 9.78
CA ARG A 41 -5.70 -19.47 9.05
C ARG A 41 -5.16 -19.76 7.66
N ILE A 42 -4.82 -21.03 7.40
CA ILE A 42 -4.30 -21.47 6.11
C ILE A 42 -5.46 -22.08 5.31
N GLU A 43 -5.65 -21.62 4.08
CA GLU A 43 -6.64 -22.13 3.15
C GLU A 43 -5.94 -22.62 1.88
N ILE A 44 -6.22 -23.87 1.51
CA ILE A 44 -5.72 -24.46 0.28
C ILE A 44 -6.75 -24.23 -0.82
N ILE A 45 -6.32 -23.63 -1.92
CA ILE A 45 -7.19 -23.25 -3.04
C ILE A 45 -6.58 -23.67 -4.38
N THR A 46 -7.42 -23.80 -5.40
CA THR A 46 -6.97 -24.09 -6.77
C THR A 46 -6.30 -22.89 -7.40
N SER A 47 -5.52 -23.11 -8.47
CA SER A 47 -4.91 -22.03 -9.25
C SER A 47 -5.95 -21.07 -9.86
N GLU A 48 -7.15 -21.57 -10.23
CA GLU A 48 -8.24 -20.71 -10.70
C GLU A 48 -8.77 -19.80 -9.59
N GLN A 49 -8.98 -20.35 -8.39
CA GLN A 49 -9.38 -19.55 -7.23
C GLN A 49 -8.29 -18.54 -6.83
N MET A 50 -7.02 -18.92 -6.96
CA MET A 50 -5.88 -17.99 -6.71
C MET A 50 -5.92 -16.80 -7.67
N LEU A 51 -6.22 -17.04 -8.96
CA LEU A 51 -6.42 -15.96 -9.93
C LEU A 51 -7.56 -15.01 -9.52
N ASP A 52 -8.67 -15.54 -9.05
CA ASP A 52 -9.79 -14.74 -8.54
C ASP A 52 -9.38 -13.89 -7.34
N VAL A 53 -8.62 -14.45 -6.42
CA VAL A 53 -8.09 -13.72 -5.25
C VAL A 53 -7.17 -12.58 -5.69
N TYR A 54 -6.29 -12.82 -6.67
CA TYR A 54 -5.41 -11.77 -7.22
C TYR A 54 -6.16 -10.61 -7.83
N THR A 55 -7.24 -10.88 -8.56
CA THR A 55 -8.02 -9.85 -9.26
C THR A 55 -8.75 -8.94 -8.30
N ALA A 56 -9.18 -9.48 -7.17
CA ALA A 56 -9.80 -8.76 -6.07
C ALA A 56 -8.78 -8.04 -5.14
N HIS A 57 -7.58 -7.70 -5.62
CA HIS A 57 -6.49 -7.12 -4.83
C HIS A 57 -6.04 -7.97 -3.62
N GLY A 58 -6.10 -9.29 -3.73
CA GLY A 58 -5.87 -10.16 -2.60
C GLY A 58 -7.00 -10.17 -1.55
N MET A 59 -8.18 -9.63 -1.91
CA MET A 59 -9.34 -9.50 -1.02
C MET A 59 -10.56 -10.20 -1.61
N PRO A 60 -10.67 -11.54 -1.54
CA PRO A 60 -11.73 -12.30 -2.18
C PRO A 60 -13.13 -11.99 -1.65
N LEU A 61 -13.22 -11.30 -0.51
CA LEU A 61 -14.48 -10.92 0.13
C LEU A 61 -14.98 -9.52 -0.27
N THR A 62 -14.31 -8.82 -1.19
CA THR A 62 -14.70 -7.46 -1.58
C THR A 62 -15.95 -7.44 -2.48
N TYR A 63 -16.55 -6.26 -2.62
CA TYR A 63 -17.65 -6.02 -3.56
C TYR A 63 -17.19 -6.14 -5.02
N ARG A 64 -18.13 -6.30 -5.95
CA ARG A 64 -17.84 -6.40 -7.39
C ARG A 64 -17.60 -5.01 -7.99
N HIS A 65 -16.59 -4.91 -8.85
CA HIS A 65 -16.32 -3.71 -9.65
C HIS A 65 -15.65 -4.12 -10.97
N TRP A 66 -16.00 -3.47 -12.08
CA TRP A 66 -15.48 -3.82 -13.43
C TRP A 66 -13.96 -3.79 -13.53
N SER A 67 -13.29 -2.90 -12.77
CA SER A 67 -11.83 -2.81 -12.77
C SER A 67 -11.15 -4.09 -12.31
N TYR A 68 -11.81 -4.90 -11.49
CA TYR A 68 -11.30 -6.19 -11.04
C TYR A 68 -11.28 -7.19 -12.20
N GLY A 69 -12.35 -7.25 -13.00
CA GLY A 69 -12.39 -8.09 -14.21
C GLY A 69 -11.34 -7.71 -15.25
N LYS A 70 -11.06 -6.40 -15.43
CA LYS A 70 -9.98 -5.93 -16.31
C LYS A 70 -8.61 -6.41 -15.83
N ARG A 71 -8.34 -6.39 -14.54
CA ARG A 71 -7.10 -6.90 -13.95
C ARG A 71 -7.00 -8.42 -14.09
N PHE A 72 -8.09 -9.13 -13.89
CA PHE A 72 -8.15 -10.58 -14.16
C PHE A 72 -7.61 -10.89 -15.53
N LEU A 73 -8.18 -10.30 -16.58
CA LEU A 73 -7.75 -10.53 -17.95
C LEU A 73 -6.28 -10.14 -18.19
N GLN A 74 -5.76 -9.13 -17.53
CA GLN A 74 -4.36 -8.73 -17.62
C GLN A 74 -3.44 -9.77 -16.97
N HIS A 75 -3.77 -10.23 -15.76
CA HIS A 75 -2.99 -11.25 -15.04
C HIS A 75 -3.07 -12.61 -15.74
N GLU A 76 -4.25 -13.04 -16.16
CA GLU A 76 -4.45 -14.27 -16.92
C GLU A 76 -3.63 -14.27 -18.23
N ASN A 77 -3.67 -13.18 -18.99
CA ASN A 77 -2.88 -13.05 -20.21
C ASN A 77 -1.37 -13.06 -19.94
N SER A 78 -0.91 -12.43 -18.87
CA SER A 78 0.51 -12.45 -18.48
C SER A 78 0.95 -13.86 -18.04
N TYR A 79 0.13 -14.53 -17.28
CA TYR A 79 0.36 -15.91 -16.86
C TYR A 79 0.38 -16.88 -18.06
N ARG A 80 -0.64 -16.85 -18.93
CA ARG A 80 -0.72 -17.69 -20.15
C ARG A 80 0.44 -17.46 -21.11
N ARG A 81 1.02 -16.25 -21.13
CA ARG A 81 2.19 -15.90 -21.95
C ARG A 81 3.52 -16.20 -21.27
N GLY A 82 3.52 -16.68 -20.03
CA GLY A 82 4.73 -16.97 -19.25
C GLY A 82 5.51 -15.71 -18.82
N TYR A 83 4.87 -14.51 -18.89
CA TYR A 83 5.50 -13.27 -18.43
C TYR A 83 5.41 -13.05 -16.92
N SER A 84 4.51 -13.75 -16.26
CA SER A 84 4.42 -13.77 -14.81
C SER A 84 4.12 -15.19 -14.35
N SER A 85 4.78 -15.65 -13.29
CA SER A 85 4.33 -16.81 -12.53
C SER A 85 3.15 -16.40 -11.64
N LEU A 86 2.22 -17.30 -11.39
CA LEU A 86 1.32 -17.14 -10.25
C LEU A 86 2.19 -17.11 -8.99
N ALA A 87 1.99 -16.12 -8.13
CA ALA A 87 2.56 -16.24 -6.81
C ALA A 87 1.94 -17.45 -6.13
N TYR A 88 2.74 -18.15 -5.38
CA TYR A 88 2.33 -19.40 -4.72
C TYR A 88 1.40 -19.14 -3.53
N GLU A 89 1.14 -17.88 -3.20
CA GLU A 89 0.39 -17.45 -2.02
C GLU A 89 -0.26 -16.08 -2.15
N VAL A 90 -1.30 -15.87 -1.37
CA VAL A 90 -1.82 -14.53 -1.02
C VAL A 90 -2.02 -14.47 0.49
N VAL A 91 -1.57 -13.39 1.12
CA VAL A 91 -1.68 -13.19 2.56
C VAL A 91 -2.52 -11.96 2.87
N ILE A 92 -3.56 -12.15 3.69
CA ILE A 92 -4.42 -11.07 4.16
C ILE A 92 -3.99 -10.66 5.56
N ASN A 93 -3.63 -9.39 5.72
CA ASN A 93 -3.35 -8.79 7.02
C ASN A 93 -4.63 -8.68 7.85
N SER A 94 -5.02 -9.77 8.46
CA SER A 94 -6.19 -9.89 9.32
C SER A 94 -5.84 -10.61 10.62
N ASN A 95 -6.76 -10.66 11.56
CA ASN A 95 -6.64 -11.46 12.77
C ASN A 95 -7.89 -12.34 12.93
N PRO A 96 -7.80 -13.66 12.64
CA PRO A 96 -6.60 -14.42 12.24
C PRO A 96 -6.05 -13.99 10.87
N CYS A 97 -4.72 -14.10 10.69
CA CYS A 97 -4.07 -13.85 9.40
C CYS A 97 -4.39 -14.99 8.43
N ILE A 98 -4.96 -14.66 7.26
CA ILE A 98 -5.35 -15.67 6.28
C ILE A 98 -4.26 -15.79 5.23
N SER A 99 -3.81 -17.03 4.99
CA SER A 99 -2.85 -17.36 3.94
C SER A 99 -3.50 -18.35 2.96
N TYR A 100 -3.62 -17.97 1.70
CA TYR A 100 -4.06 -18.84 0.61
C TYR A 100 -2.87 -19.50 -0.04
N LEU A 101 -2.86 -20.82 -0.10
CA LEU A 101 -1.81 -21.64 -0.72
C LEU A 101 -2.43 -22.46 -1.87
N MET A 102 -1.66 -22.68 -2.93
CA MET A 102 -2.15 -23.47 -4.07
C MET A 102 -2.10 -24.97 -3.78
N GLU A 103 -3.13 -25.70 -4.17
CA GLU A 103 -3.20 -27.16 -4.00
C GLU A 103 -2.18 -27.92 -4.85
N GLU A 104 -1.72 -27.31 -5.96
CA GLU A 104 -0.74 -27.90 -6.87
C GLU A 104 0.72 -27.81 -6.36
N ASN A 105 0.96 -27.14 -5.25
CA ASN A 105 2.28 -27.08 -4.63
C ASN A 105 2.72 -28.46 -4.14
N THR A 106 4.00 -28.78 -4.29
CA THR A 106 4.62 -29.96 -3.66
C THR A 106 4.61 -29.82 -2.12
N ALA A 107 4.83 -30.89 -1.39
CA ALA A 107 4.97 -30.86 0.07
C ALA A 107 6.05 -29.85 0.53
N THR A 108 7.18 -29.80 -0.19
CA THR A 108 8.25 -28.85 0.05
C THR A 108 7.81 -27.41 -0.19
N MET A 109 7.10 -27.17 -1.31
CA MET A 109 6.59 -25.83 -1.62
C MET A 109 5.51 -25.40 -0.65
N GLN A 110 4.64 -26.30 -0.17
CA GLN A 110 3.69 -26.00 0.90
C GLN A 110 4.41 -25.56 2.18
N ALA A 111 5.46 -26.29 2.60
CA ALA A 111 6.23 -25.94 3.77
C ALA A 111 6.95 -24.58 3.61
N LEU A 112 7.57 -24.32 2.44
CA LEU A 112 8.24 -23.06 2.14
C LEU A 112 7.25 -21.90 2.18
N VAL A 113 6.10 -22.05 1.54
CA VAL A 113 5.07 -21.00 1.48
C VAL A 113 4.45 -20.76 2.85
N MET A 114 4.21 -21.79 3.66
CA MET A 114 3.79 -21.61 5.05
C MET A 114 4.81 -20.80 5.85
N ALA A 115 6.09 -21.10 5.74
CA ALA A 115 7.13 -20.34 6.43
C ALA A 115 7.18 -18.87 5.96
N HIS A 116 6.99 -18.62 4.65
CA HIS A 116 6.99 -17.29 4.06
C HIS A 116 5.74 -16.49 4.45
N ALA A 117 4.56 -17.04 4.21
CA ALA A 117 3.28 -16.38 4.40
C ALA A 117 2.86 -16.30 5.87
N ALA A 118 2.71 -17.45 6.52
CA ALA A 118 2.14 -17.53 7.86
C ALA A 118 3.07 -17.03 8.96
N PHE A 119 4.37 -16.98 8.72
CA PHE A 119 5.34 -16.52 9.71
C PHE A 119 6.12 -15.29 9.25
N GLY A 120 6.55 -15.19 8.00
CA GLY A 120 7.27 -14.03 7.50
C GLY A 120 6.36 -12.81 7.33
N HIS A 121 5.40 -12.85 6.42
CA HIS A 121 4.48 -11.75 6.19
C HIS A 121 3.62 -11.44 7.43
N ASN A 122 3.10 -12.47 8.11
CA ASN A 122 2.28 -12.29 9.30
C ASN A 122 3.05 -11.56 10.41
N HIS A 123 4.33 -11.94 10.65
CA HIS A 123 5.18 -11.24 11.63
C HIS A 123 5.35 -9.77 11.24
N PHE A 124 5.63 -9.48 9.98
CA PHE A 124 5.81 -8.12 9.50
C PHE A 124 4.53 -7.28 9.66
N PHE A 125 3.38 -7.80 9.24
CA PHE A 125 2.09 -7.12 9.38
C PHE A 125 1.74 -6.79 10.82
N ARG A 126 1.95 -7.74 11.73
CA ARG A 126 1.63 -7.55 13.14
C ARG A 126 2.49 -6.50 13.82
N ASN A 127 3.77 -6.40 13.44
CA ASN A 127 4.75 -5.65 14.23
C ASN A 127 5.17 -4.33 13.58
N ASN A 128 5.08 -4.18 12.25
CA ASN A 128 5.49 -2.94 11.59
C ASN A 128 4.57 -1.77 11.96
N HIS A 129 5.18 -0.62 12.28
CA HIS A 129 4.47 0.59 12.74
C HIS A 129 3.44 1.12 11.75
N LEU A 130 3.70 1.01 10.41
CA LEU A 130 2.74 1.47 9.39
C LEU A 130 1.46 0.64 9.42
N PHE A 131 1.60 -0.70 9.45
CA PHE A 131 0.42 -1.57 9.51
C PHE A 131 -0.36 -1.35 10.80
N ARG A 132 0.31 -1.20 11.93
CA ARG A 132 -0.34 -0.89 13.22
C ARG A 132 -1.04 0.46 13.25
N GLN A 133 -0.54 1.43 12.48
CA GLN A 133 -1.10 2.78 12.40
C GLN A 133 -2.30 2.86 11.44
N TRP A 134 -2.27 2.10 10.34
CA TRP A 134 -3.19 2.26 9.23
C TRP A 134 -4.21 1.14 9.08
N THR A 135 -3.97 -0.02 9.68
CA THR A 135 -4.84 -1.19 9.53
C THR A 135 -5.41 -1.65 10.87
N GLU A 136 -6.69 -2.06 10.86
CA GLU A 136 -7.34 -2.73 11.97
C GLU A 136 -7.55 -4.20 11.57
N ALA A 137 -6.53 -5.04 11.84
CA ALA A 137 -6.51 -6.43 11.37
C ALA A 137 -7.68 -7.26 11.92
N SER A 138 -8.17 -6.96 13.12
CA SER A 138 -9.29 -7.69 13.75
C SER A 138 -10.65 -7.38 13.13
N ALA A 139 -10.80 -6.23 12.46
CA ALA A 139 -12.10 -5.78 11.95
C ALA A 139 -12.23 -5.87 10.43
N ILE A 140 -11.14 -6.10 9.70
CA ILE A 140 -11.14 -5.98 8.23
C ILE A 140 -12.06 -6.99 7.54
N LEU A 141 -12.11 -8.23 8.00
CA LEU A 141 -12.92 -9.28 7.38
C LEU A 141 -14.42 -8.97 7.50
N ASP A 142 -14.87 -8.63 8.70
CA ASP A 142 -16.26 -8.24 8.95
C ASP A 142 -16.63 -6.97 8.16
N TYR A 143 -15.66 -6.04 8.04
CA TYR A 143 -15.87 -4.81 7.29
C TYR A 143 -16.00 -5.07 5.78
N LEU A 144 -15.23 -5.98 5.20
CA LEU A 144 -15.34 -6.36 3.79
C LEU A 144 -16.66 -7.07 3.49
N GLU A 145 -17.13 -7.94 4.38
CA GLU A 145 -18.44 -8.58 4.25
C GLU A 145 -19.58 -7.56 4.31
N PHE A 146 -19.50 -6.63 5.27
CA PHE A 146 -20.42 -5.48 5.33
C PHE A 146 -20.38 -4.68 4.03
N ALA A 147 -19.20 -4.31 3.54
CA ALA A 147 -19.04 -3.52 2.33
C ALA A 147 -19.66 -4.19 1.10
N ARG A 148 -19.42 -5.50 0.93
CA ARG A 148 -20.02 -6.30 -0.15
C ARG A 148 -21.54 -6.31 -0.07
N SER A 149 -22.08 -6.59 1.10
CA SER A 149 -23.52 -6.66 1.33
C SER A 149 -24.18 -5.30 1.13
N TYR A 150 -23.54 -4.23 1.59
CA TYR A 150 -24.04 -2.87 1.45
C TYR A 150 -24.06 -2.40 -0.01
N VAL A 151 -22.98 -2.63 -0.76
CA VAL A 151 -22.91 -2.27 -2.19
C VAL A 151 -23.98 -3.02 -2.97
N SER A 152 -24.14 -4.34 -2.74
CA SER A 152 -25.19 -5.14 -3.40
C SER A 152 -26.58 -4.61 -3.09
N ALA A 153 -26.89 -4.27 -1.86
CA ALA A 153 -28.17 -3.68 -1.48
C ALA A 153 -28.40 -2.31 -2.16
N CYS A 154 -27.36 -1.51 -2.32
CA CYS A 154 -27.43 -0.25 -3.07
C CYS A 154 -27.70 -0.49 -4.57
N GLU A 155 -27.08 -1.51 -5.17
CA GLU A 155 -27.34 -1.90 -6.57
C GLU A 155 -28.80 -2.30 -6.79
N ASP A 156 -29.36 -3.09 -5.88
CA ASP A 156 -30.77 -3.49 -5.92
C ASP A 156 -31.72 -2.30 -5.76
N GLN A 157 -31.39 -1.34 -4.90
CA GLN A 157 -32.27 -0.21 -4.58
C GLN A 157 -32.15 0.96 -5.57
N HIS A 158 -30.93 1.27 -6.04
CA HIS A 158 -30.64 2.47 -6.84
C HIS A 158 -30.22 2.16 -8.28
N GLY A 159 -30.04 0.87 -8.60
CA GLY A 159 -29.56 0.40 -9.90
C GLY A 159 -28.03 0.38 -10.03
N VAL A 160 -27.51 -0.62 -10.70
CA VAL A 160 -26.07 -0.88 -10.89
C VAL A 160 -25.33 0.35 -11.45
N ALA A 161 -25.89 0.99 -12.49
CA ALA A 161 -25.24 2.14 -13.14
C ALA A 161 -25.10 3.38 -12.23
N ALA A 162 -26.00 3.56 -11.25
CA ALA A 162 -25.90 4.66 -10.29
C ALA A 162 -24.83 4.39 -9.24
N VAL A 163 -24.73 3.15 -8.78
CA VAL A 163 -23.72 2.71 -7.80
C VAL A 163 -22.34 2.70 -8.44
N GLU A 164 -22.21 2.15 -9.64
CA GLU A 164 -20.95 2.07 -10.38
C GLU A 164 -20.36 3.47 -10.66
N ARG A 165 -21.16 4.45 -10.99
CA ARG A 165 -20.72 5.85 -11.14
C ARG A 165 -20.04 6.40 -9.89
N VAL A 166 -20.56 6.09 -8.71
CA VAL A 166 -19.98 6.54 -7.44
C VAL A 166 -18.70 5.75 -7.12
N LEU A 167 -18.73 4.44 -7.35
CA LEU A 167 -17.57 3.58 -7.17
C LEU A 167 -16.42 4.00 -8.10
N ASP A 168 -16.67 4.21 -9.39
CA ASP A 168 -15.68 4.68 -10.36
C ASP A 168 -15.00 5.98 -9.90
N ALA A 169 -15.79 6.94 -9.49
CA ALA A 169 -15.26 8.22 -9.03
C ALA A 169 -14.46 8.09 -7.73
N ALA A 170 -14.94 7.28 -6.78
CA ALA A 170 -14.24 7.03 -5.53
C ALA A 170 -12.93 6.23 -5.75
N HIS A 171 -12.95 5.21 -6.61
CA HIS A 171 -11.74 4.45 -6.95
C HIS A 171 -10.69 5.29 -7.68
N ALA A 172 -11.11 6.18 -8.59
CA ALA A 172 -10.20 7.12 -9.26
C ALA A 172 -9.46 8.04 -8.25
N LEU A 173 -10.08 8.30 -7.10
CA LEU A 173 -9.54 9.16 -6.05
C LEU A 173 -8.95 8.38 -4.86
N SER A 174 -8.84 7.06 -4.93
CA SER A 174 -8.42 6.22 -3.79
C SER A 174 -7.05 6.59 -3.24
N ARG A 175 -6.09 7.01 -4.09
CA ARG A 175 -4.76 7.50 -3.67
C ARG A 175 -4.83 8.80 -2.85
N HIS A 176 -5.90 9.59 -3.01
CA HIS A 176 -6.21 10.79 -2.24
C HIS A 176 -7.26 10.52 -1.15
N GLY A 177 -7.47 9.27 -0.77
CA GLY A 177 -8.38 8.81 0.28
C GLY A 177 -7.73 8.61 1.65
N VAL A 178 -6.51 9.10 1.86
CA VAL A 178 -5.74 8.92 3.09
C VAL A 178 -5.17 10.25 3.58
N HIS A 179 -4.93 10.36 4.88
CA HIS A 179 -4.22 11.50 5.48
C HIS A 179 -2.72 11.17 5.52
N LYS A 180 -2.00 11.49 4.45
CA LYS A 180 -0.59 11.08 4.26
C LYS A 180 0.34 11.63 5.35
N HIS A 181 0.11 12.86 5.79
CA HIS A 181 0.95 13.56 6.75
C HIS A 181 0.45 13.49 8.20
N GLY A 182 -0.84 13.26 8.41
CA GLY A 182 -1.47 13.23 9.73
C GLY A 182 -1.70 11.84 10.32
N GLY A 183 -1.44 10.78 9.55
CA GLY A 183 -1.78 9.41 9.94
C GLY A 183 -3.28 9.13 9.96
N ALA A 184 -3.66 7.87 10.24
CA ALA A 184 -5.06 7.48 10.38
C ALA A 184 -5.72 8.25 11.52
N ARG A 185 -6.75 9.03 11.20
CA ARG A 185 -7.52 9.71 12.25
C ARG A 185 -8.39 8.70 12.98
N PRO A 186 -8.28 8.59 14.32
CA PRO A 186 -9.16 7.69 15.08
C PRO A 186 -10.62 8.11 14.88
N LEU A 187 -11.50 7.13 14.79
CA LEU A 187 -12.94 7.36 14.69
C LEU A 187 -13.44 8.15 15.91
N ASN A 188 -13.92 9.36 15.68
CA ASN A 188 -14.48 10.22 16.72
C ASN A 188 -15.97 10.46 16.47
N LEU A 189 -16.81 9.55 16.97
CA LEU A 189 -18.26 9.61 16.80
C LEU A 189 -18.87 10.93 17.29
N LYS A 190 -18.32 11.51 18.37
CA LYS A 190 -18.83 12.82 18.90
C LYS A 190 -18.53 13.95 17.93
N LEU A 191 -17.33 13.97 17.32
CA LEU A 191 -16.97 14.97 16.34
C LEU A 191 -17.78 14.80 15.04
N ASP A 192 -18.00 13.58 14.61
CA ASP A 192 -18.81 13.28 13.43
C ASP A 192 -20.27 13.66 13.64
N GLN A 193 -20.85 13.34 14.80
CA GLN A 193 -22.20 13.78 15.17
C GLN A 193 -22.33 15.31 15.26
N LYS A 194 -21.30 15.99 15.77
CA LYS A 194 -21.26 17.45 15.81
C LYS A 194 -21.27 18.05 14.40
N ARG A 195 -20.40 17.53 13.52
CA ARG A 195 -20.33 17.96 12.10
C ARG A 195 -21.64 17.70 11.36
N GLU A 196 -22.28 16.57 11.64
CA GLU A 196 -23.56 16.24 11.02
C GLU A 196 -24.68 17.16 11.49
N ARG A 197 -24.70 17.56 12.77
CA ARG A 197 -25.63 18.59 13.28
C ARG A 197 -25.33 19.94 12.63
N GLU A 198 -24.08 20.38 12.62
CA GLU A 198 -23.69 21.66 11.99
C GLU A 198 -24.05 21.71 10.51
N ARG A 199 -23.95 20.56 9.80
CA ARG A 199 -24.39 20.47 8.40
C ARG A 199 -25.90 20.57 8.29
N ARG A 200 -26.64 19.86 9.14
CA ARG A 200 -28.12 19.91 9.17
C ARG A 200 -28.63 21.31 9.48
N ASP A 201 -28.07 21.95 10.50
CA ASP A 201 -28.37 23.35 10.87
C ASP A 201 -28.03 24.31 9.72
N TYR A 202 -26.95 24.04 8.99
CA TYR A 202 -26.58 24.80 7.81
C TYR A 202 -27.59 24.60 6.66
N ASP A 203 -27.94 23.35 6.35
CA ASP A 203 -28.93 23.02 5.32
C ASP A 203 -30.30 23.64 5.67
N GLU A 204 -30.74 23.54 6.93
CA GLU A 204 -31.98 24.22 7.42
C GLU A 204 -31.88 25.74 7.27
N SER A 205 -30.72 26.34 7.58
CA SER A 205 -30.52 27.79 7.43
C SER A 205 -30.59 28.26 5.97
N MET A 206 -30.20 27.39 5.03
CA MET A 206 -30.27 27.67 3.59
C MET A 206 -31.72 27.57 3.06
N PHE A 207 -32.55 26.67 3.61
CA PHE A 207 -33.97 26.62 3.29
C PHE A 207 -34.73 27.82 3.88
N ASP A 208 -34.33 28.33 5.02
CA ASP A 208 -34.90 29.56 5.61
C ASP A 208 -34.62 30.81 4.76
N ASP A 209 -33.59 30.83 3.93
CA ASP A 209 -33.32 31.94 3.00
C ASP A 209 -34.40 32.09 1.91
N LEU A 210 -35.13 31.02 1.57
CA LEU A 210 -36.28 31.10 0.68
C LEU A 210 -37.44 31.94 1.30
N TRP A 211 -37.57 31.92 2.62
CA TRP A 211 -38.54 32.71 3.37
C TRP A 211 -38.06 34.15 3.69
N ARG A 212 -36.74 34.40 3.62
CA ARG A 212 -36.12 35.72 3.83
C ARG A 212 -36.28 36.68 2.66
N THR A 213 -36.73 36.21 1.51
CA THR A 213 -37.06 37.06 0.36
C THR A 213 -38.41 37.79 0.53
N LEU A 214 -39.14 37.55 1.64
CA LEU A 214 -40.34 38.30 1.96
C LEU A 214 -39.99 39.70 2.46
N PRO A 215 -40.68 40.77 1.98
CA PRO A 215 -40.41 42.14 2.38
C PRO A 215 -40.62 42.31 3.89
N GLY A 216 -39.57 42.62 4.62
CA GLY A 216 -39.62 42.90 6.06
C GLY A 216 -38.64 42.13 6.93
N THR A 217 -37.95 41.12 6.43
CA THR A 217 -36.92 40.40 7.18
C THR A 217 -35.51 41.01 6.96
N LYS A 218 -34.89 41.51 8.04
CA LYS A 218 -33.50 41.99 7.99
C LYS A 218 -32.57 40.82 7.68
N ALA A 219 -31.95 40.87 6.51
CA ALA A 219 -30.84 39.95 6.17
C ALA A 219 -29.76 40.08 7.23
N LYS A 220 -29.50 39.02 7.98
CA LYS A 220 -28.22 38.90 8.70
C LYS A 220 -27.16 38.71 7.63
N ASN A 221 -26.39 39.75 7.35
CA ASN A 221 -25.15 39.65 6.58
C ASN A 221 -24.17 38.80 7.36
N THR A 222 -24.27 37.49 7.23
CA THR A 222 -23.21 36.57 7.65
C THR A 222 -22.31 36.29 6.44
N THR A 223 -21.55 37.31 6.06
CA THR A 223 -20.32 37.05 5.29
C THR A 223 -19.34 36.40 6.29
N ASP A 224 -19.46 35.09 6.45
CA ASP A 224 -18.40 34.33 7.11
C ASP A 224 -17.08 34.74 6.47
N SER A 225 -16.13 35.25 7.27
CA SER A 225 -14.83 35.58 6.72
C SER A 225 -14.24 34.28 6.12
N VAL A 226 -13.45 34.41 5.04
CA VAL A 226 -12.76 33.24 4.42
C VAL A 226 -12.02 32.42 5.47
N VAL A 227 -11.47 33.09 6.48
CA VAL A 227 -10.75 32.47 7.59
C VAL A 227 -11.67 31.61 8.47
N GLU A 228 -12.86 32.11 8.83
CA GLU A 228 -13.83 31.35 9.66
C GLU A 228 -14.39 30.17 8.89
N ARG A 229 -14.67 30.31 7.59
CA ARG A 229 -15.12 29.24 6.71
C ARG A 229 -14.07 28.13 6.63
N ARG A 230 -12.80 28.48 6.35
CA ARG A 230 -11.70 27.50 6.31
C ARG A 230 -11.51 26.79 7.64
N ARG A 231 -11.58 27.50 8.76
CA ARG A 231 -11.46 26.91 10.11
C ARG A 231 -12.62 25.94 10.40
N ARG A 232 -13.86 26.31 10.05
CA ARG A 232 -15.04 25.46 10.25
C ARG A 232 -14.94 24.16 9.43
N LEU A 233 -14.47 24.23 8.19
CA LEU A 233 -14.31 23.10 7.31
C LEU A 233 -13.03 22.31 7.54
N GLY A 234 -12.13 22.80 8.39
CA GLY A 234 -10.83 22.14 8.68
C GLY A 234 -9.86 22.17 7.50
N LEU A 235 -9.91 23.26 6.70
CA LEU A 235 -9.04 23.41 5.53
C LEU A 235 -7.65 23.97 5.89
N PRO A 236 -6.60 23.57 5.14
CA PRO A 236 -6.62 22.68 3.98
C PRO A 236 -6.83 21.20 4.37
N GLU A 237 -7.45 20.41 3.47
CA GLU A 237 -7.70 18.99 3.68
C GLU A 237 -7.08 18.17 2.53
N GLU A 238 -6.19 17.24 2.86
CA GLU A 238 -5.50 16.37 1.90
C GLU A 238 -6.30 15.12 1.52
N ASN A 239 -7.20 14.67 2.40
CA ASN A 239 -8.03 13.50 2.14
C ASN A 239 -9.31 13.89 1.38
N LEU A 240 -9.23 13.85 0.04
CA LEU A 240 -10.34 14.26 -0.83
C LEU A 240 -11.59 13.40 -0.61
N LEU A 241 -11.44 12.07 -0.46
CA LEU A 241 -12.59 11.21 -0.22
C LEU A 241 -13.25 11.49 1.13
N TYR A 242 -12.47 11.76 2.18
CA TYR A 242 -13.01 12.18 3.47
C TYR A 242 -13.77 13.49 3.38
N PHE A 243 -13.20 14.47 2.66
CA PHE A 243 -13.86 15.75 2.46
C PHE A 243 -15.18 15.58 1.68
N MET A 244 -15.21 14.79 0.59
CA MET A 244 -16.42 14.49 -0.16
C MET A 244 -17.46 13.80 0.71
N GLU A 245 -17.07 12.75 1.44
CA GLU A 245 -17.96 12.03 2.38
C GLU A 245 -18.66 12.99 3.35
N LYS A 246 -17.92 13.97 3.91
CA LYS A 246 -18.42 14.84 4.98
C LYS A 246 -19.11 16.12 4.49
N VAL A 247 -18.69 16.69 3.36
CA VAL A 247 -19.03 18.07 2.98
C VAL A 247 -19.78 18.17 1.64
N ALA A 248 -19.62 17.21 0.70
CA ALA A 248 -20.21 17.33 -0.63
C ALA A 248 -21.74 17.56 -0.57
N PRO A 249 -22.26 18.64 -1.21
CA PRO A 249 -23.63 19.11 -0.94
C PRO A 249 -24.72 18.28 -1.62
N ARG A 250 -24.40 17.52 -2.68
CA ARG A 250 -25.39 16.75 -3.46
C ARG A 250 -25.40 15.25 -3.19
N LEU A 251 -24.46 14.74 -2.42
CA LEU A 251 -24.40 13.31 -2.13
C LEU A 251 -25.53 12.87 -1.18
N GLN A 252 -26.20 11.81 -1.56
CA GLN A 252 -27.16 11.10 -0.70
C GLN A 252 -26.41 10.25 0.33
N SER A 253 -27.09 9.80 1.38
CA SER A 253 -26.49 9.02 2.47
C SER A 253 -25.82 7.73 1.99
N TRP A 254 -26.45 7.00 1.06
CA TRP A 254 -25.90 5.77 0.52
C TRP A 254 -24.61 6.01 -0.31
N GLN A 255 -24.54 7.12 -1.05
CA GLN A 255 -23.34 7.49 -1.82
C GLN A 255 -22.17 7.83 -0.88
N ARG A 256 -22.45 8.52 0.23
CA ARG A 256 -21.43 8.83 1.25
C ARG A 256 -20.87 7.57 1.88
N GLU A 257 -21.72 6.57 2.14
CA GLU A 257 -21.26 5.30 2.71
C GLU A 257 -20.41 4.51 1.69
N ILE A 258 -20.74 4.52 0.41
CA ILE A 258 -19.87 3.94 -0.64
C ILE A 258 -18.50 4.63 -0.68
N ILE A 259 -18.46 5.96 -0.65
CA ILE A 259 -17.20 6.72 -0.61
C ILE A 259 -16.40 6.36 0.64
N ARG A 260 -17.05 6.21 1.79
CA ARG A 260 -16.44 5.79 3.03
C ARG A 260 -15.84 4.38 2.93
N ILE A 261 -16.56 3.44 2.32
CA ILE A 261 -16.08 2.08 2.06
C ILE A 261 -14.78 2.12 1.24
N VAL A 262 -14.79 2.80 0.09
CA VAL A 262 -13.61 2.91 -0.76
C VAL A 262 -12.44 3.58 -0.02
N ARG A 263 -12.71 4.63 0.74
CA ARG A 263 -11.70 5.34 1.54
C ARG A 263 -11.07 4.45 2.61
N LEU A 264 -11.85 3.68 3.35
CA LEU A 264 -11.32 2.79 4.40
C LEU A 264 -10.54 1.62 3.82
N ILE A 265 -10.96 1.10 2.67
CA ILE A 265 -10.18 0.08 1.93
C ILE A 265 -8.87 0.68 1.40
N ALA A 266 -8.89 1.89 0.83
CA ALA A 266 -7.68 2.58 0.40
C ALA A 266 -6.70 2.82 1.58
N GLN A 267 -7.23 3.20 2.74
CA GLN A 267 -6.46 3.36 3.97
C GLN A 267 -5.83 2.04 4.43
N TYR A 268 -6.57 0.93 4.38
CA TYR A 268 -6.05 -0.39 4.73
C TYR A 268 -4.87 -0.82 3.83
N PHE A 269 -4.92 -0.49 2.52
CA PHE A 269 -3.84 -0.83 1.59
C PHE A 269 -2.68 0.16 1.59
N TYR A 270 -2.82 1.32 2.23
CA TYR A 270 -1.82 2.39 2.19
C TYR A 270 -0.41 2.00 2.68
N PRO A 271 -0.22 1.14 3.70
CA PRO A 271 1.10 0.68 4.14
C PRO A 271 1.84 -0.19 3.13
N GLN A 272 1.11 -0.99 2.34
CA GLN A 272 1.71 -2.03 1.51
C GLN A 272 2.75 -1.52 0.49
N PRO A 273 2.47 -0.50 -0.34
CA PRO A 273 3.47 0.02 -1.28
C PRO A 273 4.66 0.71 -0.61
N GLN A 274 4.53 1.13 0.65
CA GLN A 274 5.58 1.80 1.41
C GLN A 274 6.51 0.86 2.16
N ALA A 275 6.15 -0.40 2.24
CA ALA A 275 6.88 -1.43 2.99
C ALA A 275 7.11 -2.70 2.15
N LYS A 276 6.96 -2.63 0.82
CA LYS A 276 7.05 -3.80 -0.06
C LYS A 276 8.43 -4.44 -0.01
N LEU A 277 9.49 -3.64 -0.12
CA LEU A 277 10.88 -4.12 -0.05
C LEU A 277 11.16 -4.84 1.27
N MET A 278 10.74 -4.23 2.37
CA MET A 278 10.95 -4.79 3.71
C MET A 278 10.09 -6.03 3.96
N ASN A 279 8.84 -6.01 3.54
CA ASN A 279 7.89 -7.11 3.75
C ASN A 279 8.34 -8.37 2.99
N GLU A 280 8.67 -8.23 1.70
CA GLU A 280 9.17 -9.34 0.89
C GLU A 280 10.54 -9.83 1.35
N GLY A 281 11.43 -8.89 1.72
CA GLY A 281 12.74 -9.23 2.28
C GLY A 281 12.64 -9.97 3.61
N CYS A 282 11.76 -9.53 4.52
CA CYS A 282 11.49 -10.19 5.81
C CYS A 282 10.98 -11.61 5.59
N ALA A 283 9.95 -11.77 4.76
CA ALA A 283 9.36 -13.08 4.51
C ALA A 283 10.36 -14.04 3.84
N THR A 284 11.19 -13.54 2.90
CA THR A 284 12.26 -14.33 2.26
C THR A 284 13.34 -14.72 3.25
N TRP A 285 13.79 -13.80 4.10
CA TRP A 285 14.79 -14.10 5.13
C TRP A 285 14.26 -15.13 6.13
N VAL A 286 13.02 -14.97 6.59
CA VAL A 286 12.38 -15.88 7.56
C VAL A 286 12.23 -17.27 6.98
N HIS A 287 11.66 -17.41 5.76
CA HIS A 287 11.49 -18.75 5.19
C HIS A 287 12.83 -19.45 4.96
N GLN A 288 13.86 -18.73 4.49
CA GLN A 288 15.18 -19.29 4.28
C GLN A 288 15.77 -19.80 5.60
N ARG A 289 15.62 -19.06 6.70
CA ARG A 289 16.09 -19.49 8.02
C ARG A 289 15.35 -20.73 8.53
N ILE A 290 14.05 -20.75 8.40
CA ILE A 290 13.23 -21.89 8.85
C ILE A 290 13.55 -23.13 8.03
N MET A 291 13.59 -23.04 6.70
CA MET A 291 13.83 -24.20 5.84
C MET A 291 15.27 -24.73 6.01
N THR A 292 16.26 -23.84 6.18
CA THR A 292 17.63 -24.24 6.52
C THR A 292 17.66 -24.99 7.85
N ARG A 293 16.96 -24.51 8.87
CA ARG A 293 16.90 -25.13 10.19
C ARG A 293 16.23 -26.51 10.16
N LEU A 294 15.14 -26.66 9.37
CA LEU A 294 14.50 -27.97 9.15
C LEU A 294 15.45 -28.96 8.51
N HIS A 295 16.26 -28.53 7.56
CA HIS A 295 17.29 -29.37 6.93
C HIS A 295 18.41 -29.73 7.92
N GLU A 296 18.99 -28.78 8.64
CA GLU A 296 20.05 -29.00 9.64
C GLU A 296 19.64 -30.00 10.73
N THR A 297 18.35 -30.01 11.09
CA THR A 297 17.79 -30.92 12.09
C THR A 297 17.29 -32.25 11.53
N GLY A 298 17.48 -32.47 10.22
CA GLY A 298 17.10 -33.73 9.55
C GLY A 298 15.57 -33.91 9.38
N GLN A 299 14.80 -32.84 9.50
CA GLN A 299 13.34 -32.87 9.34
C GLN A 299 12.90 -32.81 7.87
N ILE A 300 13.76 -32.28 6.99
CA ILE A 300 13.64 -32.40 5.52
C ILE A 300 14.92 -32.97 4.95
N ASN A 301 14.83 -33.70 3.84
CA ASN A 301 15.96 -34.32 3.19
C ASN A 301 16.66 -33.37 2.20
N ASP A 302 17.83 -33.79 1.67
CA ASP A 302 18.62 -33.00 0.72
C ASP A 302 17.84 -32.65 -0.56
N ALA A 303 16.98 -33.57 -1.07
CA ALA A 303 16.20 -33.32 -2.27
C ALA A 303 15.16 -32.20 -2.06
N ALA A 304 14.46 -32.24 -0.93
CA ALA A 304 13.55 -31.17 -0.53
C ALA A 304 14.31 -29.85 -0.33
N PHE A 305 15.47 -29.87 0.30
CA PHE A 305 16.26 -28.66 0.49
C PHE A 305 16.79 -28.07 -0.83
N LEU A 306 17.16 -28.91 -1.79
CA LEU A 306 17.53 -28.46 -3.14
C LEU A 306 16.34 -27.78 -3.86
N GLU A 307 15.11 -28.31 -3.70
CA GLU A 307 13.91 -27.67 -4.22
C GLU A 307 13.71 -26.27 -3.58
N VAL A 308 13.91 -26.14 -2.27
CA VAL A 308 13.86 -24.86 -1.55
C VAL A 308 14.87 -23.87 -2.14
N LEU A 309 16.13 -24.30 -2.29
CA LEU A 309 17.19 -23.44 -2.83
C LEU A 309 16.91 -23.01 -4.27
N HIS A 310 16.38 -23.91 -5.10
CA HIS A 310 16.01 -23.60 -6.47
C HIS A 310 14.86 -22.57 -6.51
N SER A 311 13.80 -22.81 -5.74
CA SER A 311 12.67 -21.90 -5.67
C SER A 311 13.07 -20.51 -5.14
N THR A 312 13.82 -20.46 -4.04
CA THR A 312 14.32 -19.19 -3.49
C THR A 312 15.20 -18.45 -4.50
N SER A 313 16.11 -19.16 -5.20
CA SER A 313 16.99 -18.55 -6.21
C SER A 313 16.20 -17.90 -7.34
N ASN A 314 15.09 -18.51 -7.78
CA ASN A 314 14.21 -17.95 -8.80
C ASN A 314 13.51 -16.69 -8.32
N VAL A 315 13.03 -16.67 -7.07
CA VAL A 315 12.34 -15.52 -6.47
C VAL A 315 13.29 -14.34 -6.29
N ILE A 316 14.53 -14.57 -5.82
CA ILE A 316 15.52 -13.51 -5.59
C ILE A 316 16.39 -13.20 -6.83
N MET A 317 16.03 -13.71 -8.00
CA MET A 317 16.75 -13.39 -9.23
C MET A 317 16.57 -11.91 -9.58
N GLN A 318 17.69 -11.19 -9.70
CA GLN A 318 17.68 -9.81 -10.19
C GLN A 318 18.00 -9.84 -11.69
N PRO A 319 17.04 -9.43 -12.56
CA PRO A 319 17.32 -9.30 -14.00
C PRO A 319 18.48 -8.32 -14.26
N GLY A 320 19.32 -8.63 -15.26
CA GLY A 320 20.33 -7.70 -15.71
C GLY A 320 19.74 -6.42 -16.33
N PHE A 321 20.53 -5.36 -16.35
CA PHE A 321 20.11 -4.05 -16.88
C PHE A 321 19.60 -4.11 -18.35
N ASP A 322 20.15 -5.00 -19.12
CA ASP A 322 19.89 -5.23 -20.56
C ASP A 322 18.83 -6.31 -20.82
N HIS A 323 18.19 -6.83 -19.75
CA HIS A 323 17.14 -7.84 -19.91
C HIS A 323 15.86 -7.21 -20.51
N PRO A 324 15.28 -7.80 -21.59
CA PRO A 324 14.10 -7.22 -22.27
C PRO A 324 12.86 -7.01 -21.37
N ALA A 325 12.74 -7.77 -20.30
CA ALA A 325 11.70 -7.59 -19.28
C ALA A 325 12.18 -6.73 -18.09
N GLY A 326 13.44 -6.27 -18.12
CA GLY A 326 14.05 -5.45 -17.11
C GLY A 326 13.62 -4.00 -17.24
N GLY A 327 12.60 -3.57 -16.53
CA GLY A 327 12.42 -2.16 -16.23
C GLY A 327 13.55 -1.67 -15.30
N PRO A 328 13.71 -0.35 -15.10
CA PRO A 328 14.80 0.23 -14.30
C PRO A 328 14.65 -0.01 -12.77
N GLY A 329 13.97 -1.07 -12.35
CA GLY A 329 13.66 -1.36 -10.95
C GLY A 329 14.44 -2.54 -10.38
N PHE A 330 14.60 -2.54 -9.06
CA PHE A 330 15.15 -3.69 -8.34
C PHE A 330 14.04 -4.65 -7.93
N ASN A 331 14.30 -5.95 -8.03
CA ASN A 331 13.43 -6.98 -7.48
C ASN A 331 13.37 -6.80 -5.94
N PRO A 332 12.19 -6.51 -5.35
CA PRO A 332 12.07 -6.26 -3.91
C PRO A 332 12.46 -7.46 -3.06
N TYR A 333 12.21 -8.68 -3.53
CA TYR A 333 12.67 -9.91 -2.86
C TYR A 333 14.19 -9.97 -2.82
N ALA A 334 14.85 -9.77 -3.97
CA ALA A 334 16.30 -9.83 -4.09
C ALA A 334 16.99 -8.77 -3.23
N LEU A 335 16.58 -7.52 -3.37
CA LEU A 335 17.20 -6.41 -2.65
C LEU A 335 16.89 -6.47 -1.15
N GLY A 336 15.63 -6.72 -0.78
CA GLY A 336 15.24 -6.83 0.62
C GLY A 336 15.98 -7.95 1.35
N TYR A 337 16.01 -9.15 0.76
CA TYR A 337 16.76 -10.29 1.31
C TYR A 337 18.26 -10.00 1.40
N ALA A 338 18.84 -9.40 0.36
CA ALA A 338 20.27 -9.07 0.38
C ALA A 338 20.63 -8.05 1.47
N MET A 339 19.80 -7.02 1.67
CA MET A 339 20.00 -6.05 2.74
C MET A 339 19.88 -6.68 4.12
N MET A 340 18.89 -7.56 4.35
CA MET A 340 18.72 -8.25 5.63
C MET A 340 19.84 -9.24 5.94
N SER A 341 20.30 -9.99 4.94
CA SER A 341 21.48 -10.86 5.08
C SER A 341 22.75 -10.06 5.33
N ASP A 342 22.86 -8.87 4.74
CA ASP A 342 24.01 -8.00 4.97
C ASP A 342 23.99 -7.35 6.37
N ILE A 343 22.81 -6.97 6.90
CA ILE A 343 22.65 -6.55 8.30
C ILE A 343 23.16 -7.66 9.23
N GLU A 344 22.77 -8.90 8.99
CA GLU A 344 23.23 -10.04 9.79
C GLU A 344 24.77 -10.17 9.76
N ARG A 345 25.36 -10.11 8.57
CA ARG A 345 26.82 -10.13 8.41
C ARG A 345 27.47 -8.97 9.15
N ILE A 346 26.96 -7.76 8.99
CA ILE A 346 27.50 -6.55 9.66
C ILE A 346 27.44 -6.67 11.18
N CYS A 347 26.39 -7.28 11.74
CA CYS A 347 26.28 -7.50 13.18
C CYS A 347 27.30 -8.51 13.71
N VAL A 348 27.68 -9.54 12.92
CA VAL A 348 28.54 -10.66 13.36
C VAL A 348 29.98 -10.50 12.90
N GLU A 349 30.20 -10.20 11.62
CA GLU A 349 31.51 -10.16 10.97
C GLU A 349 31.70 -8.84 10.17
N PRO A 350 31.75 -7.69 10.84
CA PRO A 350 31.87 -6.40 10.16
C PRO A 350 33.28 -6.17 9.62
N THR A 351 33.35 -5.61 8.41
CA THR A 351 34.57 -5.04 7.84
C THR A 351 34.87 -3.65 8.43
N GLU A 352 36.07 -3.09 8.14
CA GLU A 352 36.40 -1.69 8.51
C GLU A 352 35.47 -0.68 7.78
N GLU A 353 35.03 -0.99 6.56
CA GLU A 353 34.05 -0.18 5.84
C GLU A 353 32.71 -0.19 6.59
N ASP A 354 32.24 -1.36 7.04
CA ASP A 354 30.99 -1.48 7.79
C ASP A 354 31.03 -0.70 9.11
N ARG A 355 32.16 -0.72 9.83
CA ARG A 355 32.33 0.05 11.07
C ARG A 355 32.25 1.56 10.85
N ARG A 356 32.69 2.04 9.69
CA ARG A 356 32.55 3.47 9.32
C ARG A 356 31.14 3.85 8.94
N TRP A 357 30.43 2.94 8.24
CA TRP A 357 29.08 3.20 7.73
C TRP A 357 27.98 2.92 8.75
N PHE A 358 28.18 1.98 9.66
CA PHE A 358 27.21 1.48 10.62
C PHE A 358 27.82 1.33 12.04
N PRO A 359 28.33 2.42 12.64
CA PRO A 359 29.06 2.33 13.91
C PRO A 359 28.25 1.71 15.05
N ASP A 360 26.93 1.91 15.05
CA ASP A 360 26.05 1.39 16.11
C ASP A 360 25.61 -0.07 15.87
N THR A 361 25.77 -0.59 14.65
CA THR A 361 25.30 -1.93 14.27
C THR A 361 26.45 -2.90 14.10
N ALA A 362 27.59 -2.42 13.58
CA ALA A 362 28.74 -3.27 13.21
C ALA A 362 29.36 -3.95 14.43
N GLY A 363 29.27 -5.29 14.46
CA GLY A 363 29.84 -6.12 15.54
C GLY A 363 29.06 -6.10 16.84
N ASN A 364 27.78 -5.72 16.83
CA ASN A 364 26.95 -5.74 18.04
C ASN A 364 26.56 -7.16 18.50
N GLY A 365 26.77 -8.19 17.67
CA GLY A 365 26.49 -9.59 18.00
C GLY A 365 25.00 -9.95 18.11
N ASP A 366 24.09 -9.03 17.78
CA ASP A 366 22.62 -9.24 17.84
C ASP A 366 21.94 -8.96 16.50
N PRO A 367 22.14 -9.83 15.50
CA PRO A 367 21.53 -9.65 14.17
C PRO A 367 20.00 -9.71 14.22
N LEU A 368 19.44 -10.62 15.01
CA LEU A 368 17.99 -10.82 15.06
C LEU A 368 17.29 -9.65 15.77
N GLY A 369 17.86 -9.12 16.85
CA GLY A 369 17.34 -7.91 17.49
C GLY A 369 17.41 -6.70 16.57
N THR A 370 18.50 -6.54 15.79
CA THR A 370 18.65 -5.48 14.80
C THR A 370 17.61 -5.60 13.68
N LEU A 371 17.37 -6.80 13.15
CA LEU A 371 16.36 -7.05 12.12
C LEU A 371 14.95 -6.79 12.65
N ARG A 372 14.60 -7.30 13.83
CA ARG A 372 13.29 -7.03 14.46
C ARG A 372 13.06 -5.55 14.70
N HIS A 373 14.10 -4.81 15.13
CA HIS A 373 14.02 -3.36 15.26
C HIS A 373 13.75 -2.69 13.92
N ALA A 374 14.44 -3.11 12.86
CA ALA A 374 14.23 -2.58 11.52
C ALA A 374 12.81 -2.88 11.01
N TRP A 375 12.34 -4.12 11.10
CA TRP A 375 11.00 -4.54 10.67
C TRP A 375 9.88 -3.78 11.40
N ALA A 376 10.06 -3.49 12.69
CA ALA A 376 9.05 -2.79 13.46
C ALA A 376 8.98 -1.28 13.18
N ASN A 377 10.11 -0.62 12.93
CA ASN A 377 10.22 0.84 13.03
C ASN A 377 10.50 1.57 11.71
N PHE A 378 10.78 0.85 10.62
CA PHE A 378 11.14 1.46 9.35
C PHE A 378 10.09 1.17 8.27
N ARG A 379 10.06 2.02 7.25
CA ARG A 379 9.44 1.82 5.94
C ARG A 379 10.55 1.74 4.89
N ASP A 380 10.24 1.35 3.66
CA ASP A 380 11.24 1.10 2.61
C ASP A 380 12.21 2.27 2.41
N GLU A 381 11.68 3.50 2.34
CA GLU A 381 12.51 4.71 2.19
C GLU A 381 13.53 4.84 3.33
N SER A 382 13.08 4.82 4.58
CA SER A 382 13.96 4.99 5.74
C SER A 382 14.86 3.76 5.97
N PHE A 383 14.40 2.56 5.63
CA PHE A 383 15.19 1.34 5.67
C PHE A 383 16.37 1.40 4.68
N VAL A 384 16.14 1.84 3.45
CA VAL A 384 17.19 2.06 2.45
C VAL A 384 18.18 3.13 2.92
N LEU A 385 17.69 4.25 3.46
CA LEU A 385 18.55 5.31 4.00
C LEU A 385 19.42 4.82 5.15
N GLN A 386 18.92 3.95 6.02
CA GLN A 386 19.64 3.49 7.19
C GLN A 386 20.58 2.31 6.88
N TYR A 387 20.12 1.31 6.10
CA TYR A 387 20.77 0.01 6.04
C TYR A 387 21.33 -0.40 4.66
N LEU A 388 21.12 0.35 3.58
CA LEU A 388 21.71 0.00 2.29
C LEU A 388 23.23 0.22 2.33
N SER A 389 24.00 -0.86 2.40
CA SER A 389 25.46 -0.80 2.52
C SER A 389 26.18 -0.59 1.18
N PRO A 390 27.42 -0.10 1.21
CA PRO A 390 28.29 -0.09 0.03
C PRO A 390 28.48 -1.49 -0.59
N ALA A 391 28.52 -2.54 0.24
CA ALA A 391 28.65 -3.92 -0.23
C ALA A 391 27.45 -4.36 -1.08
N VAL A 392 26.22 -4.05 -0.62
CA VAL A 392 24.99 -4.33 -1.38
C VAL A 392 24.93 -3.48 -2.66
N ILE A 393 25.29 -2.19 -2.58
CA ILE A 393 25.35 -1.32 -3.77
C ILE A 393 26.30 -1.92 -4.84
N ARG A 394 27.48 -2.37 -4.46
CA ARG A 394 28.43 -3.03 -5.37
C ARG A 394 27.89 -4.35 -5.92
N ARG A 395 27.29 -5.18 -5.06
CA ARG A 395 26.71 -6.46 -5.46
C ARG A 395 25.63 -6.30 -6.52
N PHE A 396 24.77 -5.29 -6.37
CA PHE A 396 23.68 -4.98 -7.31
C PHE A 396 24.13 -4.06 -8.46
N ARG A 397 25.41 -3.69 -8.52
CA ARG A 397 25.97 -2.78 -9.54
C ARG A 397 25.18 -1.51 -9.68
N MET A 398 24.76 -0.93 -8.55
CA MET A 398 23.95 0.29 -8.52
C MET A 398 24.84 1.49 -8.86
N PHE A 399 24.35 2.35 -9.75
CA PHE A 399 24.91 3.67 -10.05
C PHE A 399 23.78 4.61 -10.40
N ARG A 400 23.97 5.91 -10.25
CA ARG A 400 22.97 6.89 -10.62
C ARG A 400 23.19 7.34 -12.06
N LEU A 401 22.11 7.23 -12.85
CA LEU A 401 22.06 7.75 -14.21
C LEU A 401 21.26 9.04 -14.24
N LEU A 402 21.74 10.00 -15.01
CA LEU A 402 20.96 11.15 -15.46
C LEU A 402 20.54 10.89 -16.89
N ASP A 403 19.24 10.88 -17.12
CA ASP A 403 18.63 10.80 -18.44
C ASP A 403 18.15 12.21 -18.80
N ASP A 404 18.93 12.91 -19.61
CA ASP A 404 18.51 14.17 -20.22
C ASP A 404 17.89 13.84 -21.57
N THR A 405 16.59 14.01 -21.69
CA THR A 405 15.84 13.72 -22.93
C THR A 405 16.31 14.53 -24.13
N SER A 406 17.11 15.59 -23.93
CA SER A 406 17.76 16.36 -25.00
C SER A 406 19.05 15.73 -25.52
N GLU A 407 19.63 14.78 -24.78
CA GLU A 407 20.87 14.10 -25.13
C GLU A 407 20.62 12.64 -25.55
N SER A 408 21.44 12.13 -26.44
CA SER A 408 21.36 10.73 -26.91
C SER A 408 22.08 9.72 -26.03
N THR A 409 22.76 10.19 -24.97
CA THR A 409 23.60 9.39 -24.10
C THR A 409 23.19 9.56 -22.64
N LEU A 410 23.23 8.45 -21.88
CA LEU A 410 23.02 8.48 -20.43
C LEU A 410 24.32 8.89 -19.74
N LEU A 411 24.22 9.83 -18.80
CA LEU A 411 25.34 10.28 -17.98
C LEU A 411 25.36 9.51 -16.65
N VAL A 412 26.47 8.90 -16.31
CA VAL A 412 26.69 8.34 -14.97
C VAL A 412 27.13 9.46 -14.03
N ASP A 413 26.28 9.79 -13.06
CA ASP A 413 26.47 10.91 -12.13
C ASP A 413 26.99 10.48 -10.74
N ALA A 414 26.72 9.24 -10.32
CA ALA A 414 27.23 8.69 -9.07
C ALA A 414 27.89 7.33 -9.26
N ILE A 415 29.14 7.21 -8.80
CA ILE A 415 30.01 6.04 -8.88
C ILE A 415 30.25 5.43 -7.49
N HIS A 416 31.03 4.33 -7.43
CA HIS A 416 31.32 3.58 -6.20
C HIS A 416 32.46 4.23 -5.38
N ASP A 417 32.19 5.42 -4.87
CA ASP A 417 32.96 6.09 -3.81
C ASP A 417 32.02 6.53 -2.68
N ASP A 418 32.56 7.08 -1.60
CA ASP A 418 31.77 7.47 -0.41
C ASP A 418 30.67 8.50 -0.75
N ALA A 419 30.92 9.42 -1.66
CA ALA A 419 29.94 10.41 -2.09
C ALA A 419 28.87 9.77 -2.99
N GLY A 420 29.30 8.92 -3.92
CA GLY A 420 28.42 8.18 -4.80
C GLY A 420 27.52 7.21 -4.05
N TYR A 421 28.04 6.46 -3.07
CA TYR A 421 27.19 5.59 -2.22
C TYR A 421 26.11 6.37 -1.49
N ARG A 422 26.42 7.55 -0.94
CA ARG A 422 25.43 8.42 -0.31
C ARG A 422 24.41 8.97 -1.31
N ALA A 423 24.84 9.30 -2.52
CA ALA A 423 23.95 9.76 -3.59
C ALA A 423 23.03 8.66 -4.06
N ILE A 424 23.53 7.46 -4.33
CA ILE A 424 22.75 6.27 -4.72
C ILE A 424 21.72 5.95 -3.64
N ARG A 425 22.14 5.88 -2.37
CA ARG A 425 21.24 5.61 -1.23
C ARG A 425 20.09 6.60 -1.17
N ARG A 426 20.35 7.90 -1.29
CA ARG A 426 19.32 8.95 -1.28
C ARG A 426 18.38 8.86 -2.47
N THR A 427 18.92 8.63 -3.67
CA THR A 427 18.11 8.52 -4.89
C THR A 427 17.19 7.29 -4.83
N LEU A 428 17.72 6.14 -4.40
CA LEU A 428 16.93 4.93 -4.27
C LEU A 428 15.86 5.09 -3.16
N ALA A 429 16.21 5.66 -2.02
CA ALA A 429 15.25 5.92 -0.96
C ALA A 429 14.11 6.84 -1.44
N ALA A 430 14.43 7.91 -2.16
CA ALA A 430 13.42 8.81 -2.73
C ALA A 430 12.47 8.08 -3.69
N SER A 431 12.91 7.00 -4.38
CA SER A 431 12.03 6.21 -5.24
C SER A 431 10.98 5.38 -4.47
N TYR A 432 11.19 5.16 -3.18
CA TYR A 432 10.25 4.50 -2.28
C TYR A 432 9.40 5.49 -1.46
N ASP A 433 9.66 6.81 -1.55
CA ASP A 433 8.88 7.80 -0.82
C ASP A 433 7.62 8.21 -1.61
N PRO A 434 6.41 7.89 -1.12
CA PRO A 434 5.18 8.31 -1.78
C PRO A 434 5.07 9.82 -1.94
N ALA A 435 5.63 10.59 -1.01
CA ALA A 435 5.61 12.05 -1.07
C ALA A 435 6.43 12.63 -2.25
N ALA A 436 7.38 11.85 -2.78
CA ALA A 436 8.16 12.25 -3.95
C ALA A 436 7.43 12.00 -5.28
N HIS A 437 6.43 11.12 -5.29
CA HIS A 437 5.77 10.63 -6.53
C HIS A 437 4.28 10.98 -6.61
N ASP A 438 3.59 11.00 -5.48
CA ASP A 438 2.17 11.33 -5.45
C ASP A 438 1.96 12.85 -5.44
N PRO A 439 1.08 13.39 -6.29
CA PRO A 439 0.75 14.81 -6.26
C PRO A 439 0.19 15.22 -4.90
N ASP A 440 0.69 16.33 -4.35
CA ASP A 440 0.11 16.96 -3.15
C ASP A 440 -1.08 17.83 -3.54
N VAL A 441 -2.25 17.19 -3.61
CA VAL A 441 -3.51 17.86 -3.95
C VAL A 441 -4.37 18.00 -2.71
N GLN A 442 -4.69 19.25 -2.34
CA GLN A 442 -5.47 19.56 -1.15
C GLN A 442 -6.70 20.40 -1.48
N VAL A 443 -7.77 20.20 -0.73
CA VAL A 443 -8.90 21.14 -0.72
C VAL A 443 -8.48 22.39 0.06
N VAL A 444 -8.51 23.54 -0.58
CA VAL A 444 -8.07 24.79 0.04
C VAL A 444 -9.21 25.77 0.33
N ASP A 445 -10.29 25.71 -0.44
CA ASP A 445 -11.47 26.57 -0.20
C ASP A 445 -12.73 25.98 -0.88
N VAL A 446 -13.90 26.38 -0.37
CA VAL A 446 -15.21 26.12 -0.98
C VAL A 446 -16.19 27.19 -0.54
N ASP A 447 -16.98 27.72 -1.48
CA ASP A 447 -18.05 28.65 -1.19
C ASP A 447 -19.40 27.94 -1.19
N LEU A 448 -19.79 27.37 -0.06
CA LEU A 448 -21.05 26.63 0.07
C LEU A 448 -22.29 27.55 -0.05
N ALA A 449 -22.16 28.82 0.28
CA ALA A 449 -23.28 29.81 0.22
C ALA A 449 -23.43 30.46 -1.16
N GLY A 450 -22.36 30.49 -1.96
CA GLY A 450 -22.33 31.08 -3.29
C GLY A 450 -22.49 30.06 -4.41
N ASP A 451 -21.50 30.01 -5.31
CA ASP A 451 -21.50 29.15 -6.51
C ASP A 451 -21.21 27.69 -6.21
N ARG A 452 -20.85 27.35 -4.98
CA ARG A 452 -20.47 26.01 -4.48
C ARG A 452 -19.27 25.41 -5.19
N ARG A 453 -18.44 26.25 -5.81
CA ARG A 453 -17.20 25.82 -6.44
C ARG A 453 -16.24 25.27 -5.41
N LEU A 454 -15.65 24.11 -5.72
CA LEU A 454 -14.58 23.51 -4.94
C LEU A 454 -13.22 23.97 -5.48
N MET A 455 -12.37 24.48 -4.59
CA MET A 455 -11.01 24.89 -4.92
C MET A 455 -10.01 23.88 -4.40
N LEU A 456 -9.28 23.29 -5.32
CA LEU A 456 -8.15 22.40 -5.06
C LEU A 456 -6.85 23.13 -5.37
N GLN A 457 -5.79 22.77 -4.67
CA GLN A 457 -4.45 23.28 -4.91
C GLN A 457 -3.47 22.12 -4.95
N HIS A 458 -2.60 22.10 -5.95
CA HIS A 458 -1.44 21.23 -6.05
C HIS A 458 -0.18 22.07 -5.91
N ARG A 459 0.60 21.81 -4.84
CA ARG A 459 1.89 22.48 -4.63
C ARG A 459 2.98 21.72 -5.38
N THR A 460 3.63 22.38 -6.32
CA THR A 460 4.63 21.74 -7.21
C THR A 460 5.77 22.70 -7.52
N LYS A 461 6.76 22.23 -8.26
CA LYS A 461 7.86 23.05 -8.77
C LYS A 461 7.67 23.36 -10.25
N PRO A 462 8.20 24.48 -10.77
CA PRO A 462 8.22 24.72 -12.21
C PRO A 462 8.84 23.53 -12.96
N GLY A 463 8.16 23.07 -14.01
CA GLY A 463 8.57 21.90 -14.81
C GLY A 463 8.06 20.53 -14.28
N GLN A 464 7.34 20.50 -13.16
CA GLN A 464 6.73 19.28 -12.59
C GLN A 464 5.19 19.38 -12.57
N LEU A 465 4.60 20.00 -13.58
CA LEU A 465 3.17 20.12 -13.70
C LEU A 465 2.50 18.76 -13.96
N LEU A 466 1.25 18.65 -13.54
CA LEU A 466 0.42 17.47 -13.81
C LEU A 466 0.22 17.30 -15.31
N ALA A 467 0.15 16.05 -15.79
CA ALA A 467 -0.26 15.78 -17.15
C ALA A 467 -1.70 16.27 -17.33
N GLN A 468 -1.92 17.25 -18.21
CA GLN A 468 -3.20 17.94 -18.40
C GLN A 468 -4.36 16.97 -18.59
N ARG A 469 -4.19 15.96 -19.45
CA ARG A 469 -5.22 14.94 -19.73
C ARG A 469 -5.64 14.17 -18.47
N ASP A 470 -4.67 13.81 -17.63
CA ASP A 470 -4.91 13.00 -16.43
C ASP A 470 -5.51 13.87 -15.32
N ALA A 471 -5.05 15.11 -15.19
CA ALA A 471 -5.64 16.10 -14.27
C ALA A 471 -7.11 16.36 -14.61
N GLU A 472 -7.45 16.62 -15.86
CA GLU A 472 -8.82 16.84 -16.32
C GLU A 472 -9.70 15.59 -16.14
N ALA A 473 -9.16 14.38 -16.40
CA ALA A 473 -9.87 13.12 -16.19
C ALA A 473 -10.19 12.91 -14.70
N THR A 474 -9.22 13.15 -13.82
CA THR A 474 -9.41 13.04 -12.38
C THR A 474 -10.39 14.09 -11.86
N LEU A 475 -10.29 15.33 -12.32
CA LEU A 475 -11.23 16.40 -11.91
C LEU A 475 -12.68 16.13 -12.32
N ARG A 476 -12.93 15.42 -13.42
CA ARG A 476 -14.29 14.96 -13.78
C ARG A 476 -14.86 14.04 -12.71
N HIS A 477 -14.08 13.12 -12.15
CA HIS A 477 -14.51 12.27 -11.04
C HIS A 477 -14.76 13.09 -9.77
N VAL A 478 -13.88 14.04 -9.44
CA VAL A 478 -14.10 14.97 -8.32
C VAL A 478 -15.39 15.74 -8.49
N SER A 479 -15.64 16.32 -9.68
CA SER A 479 -16.84 17.11 -9.95
C SER A 479 -18.11 16.25 -9.93
N THR A 480 -18.02 14.97 -10.32
CA THR A 480 -19.14 14.01 -10.21
C THR A 480 -19.55 13.80 -8.76
N LEU A 481 -18.59 13.61 -7.85
CA LEU A 481 -18.87 13.46 -6.42
C LEU A 481 -19.27 14.78 -5.76
N TRP A 482 -18.65 15.89 -6.14
CA TRP A 482 -18.95 17.19 -5.58
C TRP A 482 -20.31 17.75 -6.00
N GLY A 483 -20.68 17.53 -7.27
CA GLY A 483 -21.93 17.96 -7.87
C GLY A 483 -21.94 19.40 -8.41
N TYR A 484 -20.81 20.11 -8.37
CA TYR A 484 -20.61 21.48 -8.89
C TYR A 484 -19.23 21.62 -9.55
N GLU A 485 -18.92 22.82 -10.06
CA GLU A 485 -17.62 23.12 -10.65
C GLU A 485 -16.48 22.87 -9.64
N VAL A 486 -15.43 22.25 -10.13
CA VAL A 486 -14.17 22.03 -9.39
C VAL A 486 -13.05 22.70 -10.14
N ARG A 487 -12.22 23.43 -9.44
CA ARG A 487 -11.03 24.09 -9.99
C ARG A 487 -9.81 23.62 -9.23
N LEU A 488 -8.78 23.18 -9.96
CA LEU A 488 -7.45 22.84 -9.44
C LEU A 488 -6.46 23.90 -9.90
N GLN A 489 -5.76 24.50 -8.97
CA GLN A 489 -4.63 25.39 -9.24
C GLN A 489 -3.32 24.67 -8.91
N GLU A 490 -2.41 24.61 -9.87
CA GLU A 490 -1.03 24.22 -9.63
C GLU A 490 -0.25 25.49 -9.24
N VAL A 491 0.34 25.47 -8.05
CA VAL A 491 1.05 26.61 -7.51
C VAL A 491 2.49 26.26 -7.23
N ASP A 492 3.36 27.20 -7.48
CA ASP A 492 4.78 27.10 -7.14
C ASP A 492 4.95 26.97 -5.63
N ALA A 493 5.66 25.93 -5.17
CA ALA A 493 5.81 25.63 -3.75
C ALA A 493 6.57 26.70 -2.97
N ASP A 494 7.43 27.47 -3.66
CA ASP A 494 8.30 28.48 -3.04
C ASP A 494 7.70 29.88 -3.16
N THR A 495 7.09 30.23 -4.31
CA THR A 495 6.60 31.59 -4.59
C THR A 495 5.09 31.74 -4.44
N GLU A 496 4.35 30.64 -4.31
CA GLU A 496 2.87 30.58 -4.30
C GLU A 496 2.21 31.14 -5.60
N ALA A 497 2.99 31.36 -6.66
CA ALA A 497 2.47 31.77 -7.95
C ALA A 497 1.68 30.67 -8.62
N VAL A 498 0.55 31.02 -9.24
CA VAL A 498 -0.26 30.07 -10.02
C VAL A 498 0.45 29.76 -11.34
N LEU A 499 0.83 28.50 -11.54
CA LEU A 499 1.52 28.02 -12.74
C LEU A 499 0.53 27.48 -13.80
N ALA A 500 -0.53 26.80 -13.36
CA ALA A 500 -1.57 26.27 -14.24
C ALA A 500 -2.92 26.21 -13.51
N THR A 501 -4.02 26.15 -14.28
CA THR A 501 -5.37 26.00 -13.75
C THR A 501 -6.14 25.00 -14.61
N HIS A 502 -6.77 24.03 -13.94
CA HIS A 502 -7.64 23.04 -14.55
C HIS A 502 -9.05 23.20 -13.98
N THR A 503 -10.07 23.00 -14.80
CA THR A 503 -11.47 23.14 -14.37
C THR A 503 -12.30 21.99 -14.92
N ALA A 504 -13.20 21.46 -14.10
CA ALA A 504 -14.21 20.49 -14.53
C ALA A 504 -15.57 20.82 -13.93
N SER A 505 -16.62 20.58 -14.71
CA SER A 505 -18.01 20.67 -14.28
C SER A 505 -18.63 19.28 -14.23
N PRO A 506 -19.62 19.05 -13.34
CA PRO A 506 -20.31 17.77 -13.30
C PRO A 506 -21.01 17.49 -14.62
N PRO A 507 -21.15 16.20 -15.00
CA PRO A 507 -21.94 15.84 -16.16
C PRO A 507 -23.39 16.33 -15.99
N ALA A 508 -24.06 16.66 -17.10
CA ALA A 508 -25.46 17.01 -17.06
C ALA A 508 -26.26 15.87 -16.39
N PRO A 509 -27.28 16.17 -15.58
CA PRO A 509 -28.15 15.14 -15.05
C PRO A 509 -28.78 14.37 -16.21
N ALA A 510 -28.67 13.03 -16.15
CA ALA A 510 -29.24 12.11 -17.13
C ALA A 510 -30.76 12.07 -17.04
#